data_a2f3181a6615554432ed37772b416cbe
#
_entry.id   a2f3181a6615554432ed37772b416cbe
#
_cell.length_a   1.000
_cell.length_b   1.000
_cell.length_c   1.000
_cell.angle_alpha   90.00
_cell.angle_beta   90.00
_cell.angle_gamma   90.00
#
_symmetry.space_group_name_H-M   'P 1'
#
loop_
_entity.id
_entity.type
_entity.pdbx_description
1 polymer ?
#
loop_
_entity_poly.entity_id
_entity_poly.type
_entity_poly.pdbx_seq_one_letter_code
_entity_poly.pdbx_strand_id
1 'polypeptide(L)'
;KLKLLQTGGPLGGVLSADSMSIHLDFEEMREAGAILGSGGIIVGNEDVCAVDLTRVLVAFCQFESCGKCFPCRLGMEHLLEITERIARCESQPGDLELMQSIGGTMETSALCGHGQLGFGPIRSALTHFDDDFKAHIEEKRCPTGGCAGPRFVPKNTRPFATDFVPGDQNAR
;
A
#
# COMPACT_ATOMS: atom_id res chain seq x y z
N LYS A 1 16.00 -11.83 12.42
CA LYS A 1 15.56 -10.78 13.37
C LYS A 1 14.24 -10.20 12.92
N LEU A 2 13.50 -9.54 13.82
CA LEU A 2 12.32 -8.75 13.46
C LEU A 2 12.77 -7.54 12.63
N LYS A 3 12.09 -7.28 11.53
CA LYS A 3 12.32 -6.10 10.68
C LYS A 3 11.12 -5.17 10.69
N LEU A 4 9.93 -5.72 10.49
CA LEU A 4 8.73 -4.91 10.31
C LEU A 4 7.49 -5.53 10.97
N LEU A 5 6.54 -4.66 11.23
CA LEU A 5 5.19 -4.98 11.68
C LEU A 5 4.20 -4.31 10.73
N GLN A 6 3.20 -5.04 10.29
CA GLN A 6 2.04 -4.48 9.61
C GLN A 6 0.84 -4.61 10.54
N THR A 7 0.13 -3.52 10.76
CA THR A 7 -0.96 -3.45 11.74
C THR A 7 -2.25 -2.93 11.09
N GLY A 8 -3.38 -3.20 11.71
CA GLY A 8 -4.66 -2.61 11.35
C GLY A 8 -5.27 -3.06 10.02
N GLY A 9 -4.81 -4.21 9.48
CA GLY A 9 -5.22 -4.68 8.16
C GLY A 9 -4.53 -3.93 7.02
N PRO A 10 -4.89 -4.19 5.74
CA PRO A 10 -4.15 -3.67 4.58
C PRO A 10 -4.04 -2.14 4.50
N LEU A 11 -4.97 -1.40 5.08
CA LEU A 11 -4.94 0.07 5.16
C LEU A 11 -4.14 0.59 6.36
N GLY A 12 -3.70 -0.30 7.25
CA GLY A 12 -3.25 0.06 8.58
C GLY A 12 -1.85 0.64 8.69
N GLY A 13 -0.98 0.34 7.74
CA GLY A 13 0.40 0.83 7.74
C GLY A 13 1.44 -0.22 8.12
N VAL A 14 2.69 0.12 7.85
CA VAL A 14 3.88 -0.70 8.10
C VAL A 14 4.81 0.05 9.04
N LEU A 15 5.18 -0.57 10.15
CA LEU A 15 6.04 -0.02 11.20
C LEU A 15 7.38 -0.77 11.24
N SER A 16 8.45 -0.08 11.64
CA SER A 16 9.76 -0.72 11.90
C SER A 16 9.77 -1.48 13.22
N ALA A 17 10.77 -2.33 13.41
CA ALA A 17 11.00 -3.03 14.67
C ALA A 17 11.21 -2.07 15.86
N ASP A 18 11.66 -0.84 15.62
CA ASP A 18 11.85 0.18 16.66
C ASP A 18 10.52 0.66 17.27
N SER A 19 9.42 0.43 16.57
CA SER A 19 8.07 0.76 17.03
C SER A 19 7.45 -0.28 17.99
N MET A 20 8.20 -1.28 18.42
CA MET A 20 7.70 -2.37 19.30
C MET A 20 7.23 -1.92 20.68
N SER A 21 7.67 -0.75 21.15
CA SER A 21 7.27 -0.19 22.45
C SER A 21 5.99 0.65 22.40
N ILE A 22 5.41 0.85 21.22
CA ILE A 22 4.19 1.64 21.02
C ILE A 22 3.01 0.86 21.60
N HIS A 23 2.16 1.52 22.39
CA HIS A 23 0.94 0.91 22.88
C HIS A 23 -0.05 0.71 21.73
N LEU A 24 -0.79 -0.40 21.79
CA LEU A 24 -1.84 -0.69 20.81
C LEU A 24 -3.12 0.10 21.17
N ASP A 25 -3.02 1.41 21.09
CA ASP A 25 -4.14 2.34 21.23
C ASP A 25 -4.28 3.25 19.99
N PHE A 26 -5.36 4.04 19.96
CA PHE A 26 -5.68 4.84 18.76
C PHE A 26 -4.74 6.04 18.60
N GLU A 27 -4.27 6.62 19.70
CA GLU A 27 -3.45 7.83 19.70
C GLU A 27 -2.01 7.50 19.28
N GLU A 28 -1.34 6.60 19.99
CA GLU A 28 0.06 6.26 19.73
C GLU A 28 0.24 5.60 18.35
N MET A 29 -0.70 4.73 17.95
CA MET A 29 -0.67 4.10 16.62
C MET A 29 -0.80 5.15 15.51
N ARG A 30 -1.68 6.13 15.66
CA ARG A 30 -1.85 7.21 14.69
C ARG A 30 -0.61 8.12 14.62
N GLU A 31 0.00 8.44 15.76
CA GLU A 31 1.24 9.22 15.82
C GLU A 31 2.39 8.51 15.13
N ALA A 32 2.45 7.19 15.23
CA ALA A 32 3.41 6.35 14.50
C ALA A 32 3.10 6.19 13.00
N GLY A 33 2.01 6.80 12.51
CA GLY A 33 1.61 6.68 11.10
C GLY A 33 0.92 5.37 10.74
N ALA A 34 0.39 4.66 11.74
CA ALA A 34 -0.32 3.40 11.55
C ALA A 34 -1.75 3.46 12.11
N ILE A 35 -2.50 2.40 11.94
CA ILE A 35 -3.87 2.27 12.43
C ILE A 35 -3.99 0.99 13.23
N LEU A 36 -4.69 1.05 14.37
CA LEU A 36 -4.98 -0.12 15.19
C LEU A 36 -5.90 -1.11 14.43
N GLY A 37 -6.88 -0.59 13.71
CA GLY A 37 -7.85 -1.36 12.95
C GLY A 37 -8.57 -2.42 13.80
N SER A 38 -8.61 -3.65 13.30
CA SER A 38 -9.21 -4.80 14.00
C SER A 38 -8.22 -5.53 14.93
N GLY A 39 -7.02 -5.01 15.12
CA GLY A 39 -5.98 -5.63 15.95
C GLY A 39 -5.17 -6.74 15.25
N GLY A 40 -5.34 -6.93 13.93
CA GLY A 40 -4.51 -7.85 13.17
C GLY A 40 -3.08 -7.35 13.03
N ILE A 41 -2.10 -8.23 13.27
CA ILE A 41 -0.68 -7.91 13.16
C ILE A 41 -0.01 -8.96 12.28
N ILE A 42 0.76 -8.49 11.30
CA ILE A 42 1.67 -9.32 10.49
C ILE A 42 3.11 -8.96 10.89
N VAL A 43 3.91 -9.96 11.11
CA VAL A 43 5.31 -9.81 11.52
C VAL A 43 6.22 -10.24 10.37
N GLY A 44 7.14 -9.39 9.98
CA GLY A 44 8.14 -9.68 8.96
C GLY A 44 9.55 -9.71 9.53
N ASN A 45 10.33 -10.68 9.08
CA ASN A 45 11.75 -10.78 9.40
C ASN A 45 12.62 -10.00 8.39
N GLU A 46 13.93 -10.08 8.55
CA GLU A 46 14.91 -9.39 7.71
C GLU A 46 14.89 -9.80 6.22
N ASP A 47 14.29 -10.94 5.89
CA ASP A 47 14.19 -11.42 4.51
C ASP A 47 13.00 -10.77 3.76
N VAL A 48 12.10 -10.10 4.49
CA VAL A 48 10.95 -9.42 3.91
C VAL A 48 11.36 -8.09 3.31
N CYS A 49 11.03 -7.87 2.04
CA CYS A 49 11.17 -6.57 1.40
C CYS A 49 9.98 -5.67 1.76
N ALA A 50 10.24 -4.49 2.34
CA ALA A 50 9.19 -3.55 2.70
C ALA A 50 8.46 -3.00 1.45
N VAL A 51 9.16 -2.82 0.34
CA VAL A 51 8.57 -2.37 -0.93
C VAL A 51 7.59 -3.40 -1.49
N ASP A 52 7.97 -4.71 -1.50
CA ASP A 52 7.08 -5.77 -1.99
C ASP A 52 5.87 -5.97 -1.07
N LEU A 53 6.07 -5.91 0.25
CA LEU A 53 4.94 -5.94 1.19
C LEU A 53 3.98 -4.77 0.92
N THR A 54 4.50 -3.56 0.77
CA THR A 54 3.68 -2.38 0.46
C THR A 54 2.90 -2.56 -0.83
N ARG A 55 3.54 -3.10 -1.89
CA ARG A 55 2.88 -3.45 -3.15
C ARG A 55 1.71 -4.42 -2.94
N VAL A 56 1.90 -5.47 -2.13
CA VAL A 56 0.83 -6.44 -1.82
C VAL A 56 -0.34 -5.77 -1.11
N LEU A 57 -0.07 -4.89 -0.14
CA LEU A 57 -1.11 -4.15 0.58
C LEU A 57 -1.89 -3.22 -0.36
N VAL A 58 -1.18 -2.48 -1.23
CA VAL A 58 -1.81 -1.60 -2.22
C VAL A 58 -2.63 -2.39 -3.24
N ALA A 59 -2.12 -3.54 -3.71
CA ALA A 59 -2.85 -4.42 -4.62
C ALA A 59 -4.16 -4.92 -4.01
N PHE A 60 -4.14 -5.29 -2.73
CA PHE A 60 -5.36 -5.65 -2.01
C PHE A 60 -6.34 -4.47 -1.90
N CYS A 61 -5.84 -3.29 -1.53
CA CYS A 61 -6.69 -2.08 -1.42
C CYS A 61 -7.28 -1.68 -2.77
N GLN A 62 -6.52 -1.81 -3.86
CA GLN A 62 -7.02 -1.56 -5.21
C GLN A 62 -8.13 -2.57 -5.58
N PHE A 63 -7.91 -3.86 -5.30
CA PHE A 63 -8.89 -4.91 -5.56
C PHE A 63 -10.21 -4.71 -4.79
N GLU A 64 -10.14 -4.26 -3.53
CA GLU A 64 -11.31 -4.01 -2.68
C GLU A 64 -11.98 -2.65 -2.94
N SER A 65 -11.41 -1.82 -3.80
CA SER A 65 -12.04 -0.54 -4.18
C SER A 65 -13.38 -0.78 -4.86
N CYS A 66 -14.43 -0.12 -4.36
CA CYS A 66 -15.76 -0.21 -4.96
C CYS A 66 -15.87 0.52 -6.32
N GLY A 67 -14.87 1.30 -6.70
CA GLY A 67 -14.80 2.02 -7.97
C GLY A 67 -15.74 3.23 -8.12
N LYS A 68 -16.51 3.60 -7.10
CA LYS A 68 -17.53 4.67 -7.22
C LYS A 68 -16.94 6.06 -7.38
N CYS A 69 -15.98 6.45 -6.52
CA CYS A 69 -15.41 7.78 -6.58
C CYS A 69 -14.11 7.81 -7.37
N PHE A 70 -13.97 8.83 -8.19
CA PHE A 70 -12.84 9.02 -9.10
C PHE A 70 -11.48 9.02 -8.38
N PRO A 71 -11.28 9.75 -7.26
CA PRO A 71 -9.97 9.80 -6.59
C PRO A 71 -9.49 8.41 -6.13
N CYS A 72 -10.37 7.62 -5.53
CA CYS A 72 -10.02 6.27 -5.07
C CYS A 72 -9.83 5.31 -6.26
N ARG A 73 -10.75 5.31 -7.24
CA ARG A 73 -10.71 4.37 -8.37
C ARG A 73 -9.41 4.49 -9.16
N LEU A 74 -9.06 5.70 -9.62
CA LEU A 74 -7.85 5.92 -10.39
C LEU A 74 -6.61 6.04 -9.51
N GLY A 75 -6.75 6.64 -8.33
CA GLY A 75 -5.63 6.79 -7.39
C GLY A 75 -5.05 5.44 -6.98
N MET A 76 -5.88 4.49 -6.57
CA MET A 76 -5.42 3.15 -6.20
C MET A 76 -4.75 2.41 -7.36
N GLU A 77 -5.28 2.55 -8.57
CA GLU A 77 -4.69 1.94 -9.76
C GLU A 77 -3.29 2.49 -10.04
N HIS A 78 -3.17 3.82 -10.08
CA HIS A 78 -1.88 4.45 -10.33
C HIS A 78 -0.87 4.21 -9.20
N LEU A 79 -1.31 4.23 -7.93
CA LEU A 79 -0.44 3.88 -6.80
C LEU A 79 0.08 2.44 -6.91
N LEU A 80 -0.77 1.49 -7.30
CA LEU A 80 -0.35 0.11 -7.53
C LEU A 80 0.66 0.02 -8.68
N GLU A 81 0.38 0.65 -9.81
CA GLU A 81 1.26 0.67 -10.98
C GLU A 81 2.65 1.22 -10.65
N ILE A 82 2.72 2.35 -9.92
CA ILE A 82 3.99 2.94 -9.51
C ILE A 82 4.71 2.02 -8.51
N THR A 83 4.00 1.50 -7.51
CA THR A 83 4.60 0.60 -6.51
C THR A 83 5.14 -0.68 -7.16
N GLU A 84 4.45 -1.21 -8.18
CA GLU A 84 4.92 -2.35 -8.96
C GLU A 84 6.19 -2.02 -9.76
N ARG A 85 6.28 -0.84 -10.37
CA ARG A 85 7.51 -0.40 -11.05
C ARG A 85 8.67 -0.30 -10.07
N ILE A 86 8.45 0.31 -8.91
CA ILE A 86 9.49 0.41 -7.87
C ILE A 86 9.92 -0.99 -7.42
N ALA A 87 8.99 -1.90 -7.15
CA ALA A 87 9.31 -3.28 -6.76
C ALA A 87 10.08 -4.06 -7.83
N ARG A 88 9.91 -3.72 -9.10
CA ARG A 88 10.71 -4.27 -10.22
C ARG A 88 12.05 -3.55 -10.44
N CYS A 89 12.36 -2.54 -9.64
CA CYS A 89 13.52 -1.66 -9.84
C CYS A 89 13.48 -0.87 -11.19
N GLU A 90 12.29 -0.63 -11.69
CA GLU A 90 11.99 0.06 -12.97
C GLU A 90 11.40 1.46 -12.73
N SER A 91 11.60 2.03 -11.54
CA SER A 91 11.10 3.36 -11.18
C SER A 91 11.57 4.44 -12.14
N GLN A 92 10.70 5.42 -12.35
CA GLN A 92 10.94 6.59 -13.19
C GLN A 92 11.17 7.84 -12.31
N PRO A 93 11.87 8.86 -12.84
CA PRO A 93 11.97 10.15 -12.16
C PRO A 93 10.56 10.72 -11.89
N GLY A 94 10.34 11.21 -10.67
CA GLY A 94 9.05 11.79 -10.26
C GLY A 94 8.02 10.79 -9.72
N ASP A 95 8.33 9.48 -9.69
CA ASP A 95 7.38 8.47 -9.17
C ASP A 95 6.99 8.74 -7.71
N LEU A 96 7.93 9.13 -6.85
CA LEU A 96 7.63 9.40 -5.44
C LEU A 96 6.76 10.64 -5.26
N GLU A 97 7.06 11.71 -5.96
CA GLU A 97 6.30 12.95 -5.94
C GLU A 97 4.87 12.71 -6.48
N LEU A 98 4.76 11.92 -7.53
CA LEU A 98 3.45 11.54 -8.10
C LEU A 98 2.64 10.71 -7.10
N MET A 99 3.24 9.72 -6.44
CA MET A 99 2.56 8.94 -5.39
C MET A 99 2.05 9.83 -4.25
N GLN A 100 2.85 10.79 -3.79
CA GLN A 100 2.44 11.72 -2.74
C GLN A 100 1.30 12.63 -3.18
N SER A 101 1.33 13.12 -4.41
CA SER A 101 0.27 13.95 -4.99
C SER A 101 -1.05 13.18 -5.13
N ILE A 102 -0.99 11.95 -5.64
CA ILE A 102 -2.15 11.06 -5.73
C ILE A 102 -2.71 10.76 -4.33
N GLY A 103 -1.83 10.39 -3.40
CA GLY A 103 -2.22 10.08 -2.02
C GLY A 103 -2.91 11.25 -1.33
N GLY A 104 -2.36 12.45 -1.42
CA GLY A 104 -2.96 13.67 -0.86
C GLY A 104 -4.32 14.00 -1.48
N THR A 105 -4.48 13.78 -2.79
CA THR A 105 -5.76 13.93 -3.47
C THR A 105 -6.79 12.92 -2.98
N MET A 106 -6.38 11.67 -2.80
CA MET A 106 -7.28 10.62 -2.28
C MET A 106 -7.74 10.93 -0.85
N GLU A 107 -6.84 11.35 0.02
CA GLU A 107 -7.16 11.68 1.42
C GLU A 107 -8.21 12.78 1.55
N THR A 108 -8.12 13.80 0.72
CA THR A 108 -9.00 14.97 0.80
C THR A 108 -10.29 14.83 -0.01
N SER A 109 -10.30 14.00 -1.05
CA SER A 109 -11.38 13.99 -2.05
C SER A 109 -12.10 12.64 -2.18
N ALA A 110 -11.60 11.56 -1.60
CA ALA A 110 -12.31 10.28 -1.62
C ALA A 110 -13.54 10.30 -0.69
N LEU A 111 -14.60 9.61 -1.10
CA LEU A 111 -15.90 9.68 -0.42
C LEU A 111 -15.99 8.84 0.85
N CYS A 112 -15.06 7.92 1.09
CA CYS A 112 -15.10 7.03 2.24
C CYS A 112 -13.70 6.71 2.77
N GLY A 113 -13.66 6.13 3.98
CA GLY A 113 -12.41 5.78 4.66
C GLY A 113 -11.48 4.88 3.86
N HIS A 114 -12.00 3.98 3.01
CA HIS A 114 -11.16 3.15 2.16
C HIS A 114 -10.26 3.98 1.22
N GLY A 115 -10.85 4.94 0.53
CA GLY A 115 -10.08 5.84 -0.34
C GLY A 115 -9.21 6.84 0.42
N GLN A 116 -9.73 7.40 1.53
CA GLN A 116 -9.00 8.37 2.34
C GLN A 116 -7.75 7.75 3.01
N LEU A 117 -7.81 6.49 3.40
CA LEU A 117 -6.70 5.77 4.05
C LEU A 117 -5.82 4.99 3.07
N GLY A 118 -6.19 4.93 1.80
CA GLY A 118 -5.54 4.07 0.80
C GLY A 118 -4.06 4.36 0.56
N PHE A 119 -3.61 5.58 0.84
CA PHE A 119 -2.19 5.94 0.77
C PHE A 119 -1.41 5.59 2.06
N GLY A 120 -2.09 5.24 3.15
CA GLY A 120 -1.48 4.95 4.45
C GLY A 120 -0.33 3.92 4.41
N PRO A 121 -0.51 2.75 3.78
CA PRO A 121 0.56 1.75 3.66
C PRO A 121 1.82 2.28 2.99
N ILE A 122 1.69 3.06 1.93
CA ILE A 122 2.82 3.66 1.21
C ILE A 122 3.50 4.72 2.09
N ARG A 123 2.72 5.62 2.69
CA ARG A 123 3.24 6.68 3.55
C ARG A 123 4.05 6.12 4.71
N SER A 124 3.50 5.16 5.45
CA SER A 124 4.19 4.55 6.58
C SER A 124 5.44 3.78 6.14
N ALA A 125 5.38 3.07 5.02
CA ALA A 125 6.54 2.36 4.49
C ALA A 125 7.65 3.32 4.05
N LEU A 126 7.33 4.44 3.40
CA LEU A 126 8.31 5.48 3.06
C LEU A 126 8.92 6.11 4.32
N THR A 127 8.14 6.27 5.40
CA THR A 127 8.63 6.84 6.67
C THR A 127 9.60 5.90 7.38
N HIS A 128 9.28 4.60 7.44
CA HIS A 128 10.02 3.63 8.26
C HIS A 128 11.06 2.83 7.47
N PHE A 129 10.97 2.77 6.15
CA PHE A 129 11.81 1.94 5.26
C PHE A 129 12.30 2.70 4.04
N ASP A 130 12.63 3.98 4.22
CA ASP A 130 13.17 4.86 3.16
C ASP A 130 14.39 4.24 2.46
N ASP A 131 15.27 3.57 3.22
CA ASP A 131 16.45 2.90 2.67
C ASP A 131 16.07 1.74 1.71
N ASP A 132 15.02 0.96 2.02
CA ASP A 132 14.53 -0.09 1.12
C ASP A 132 14.01 0.52 -0.19
N PHE A 133 13.29 1.65 -0.12
CA PHE A 133 12.81 2.37 -1.31
C PHE A 133 13.95 2.98 -2.11
N LYS A 134 14.92 3.63 -1.47
CA LYS A 134 16.10 4.18 -2.14
C LYS A 134 16.89 3.11 -2.89
N ALA A 135 17.11 1.95 -2.27
CA ALA A 135 17.79 0.84 -2.93
C ALA A 135 17.07 0.39 -4.21
N HIS A 136 15.73 0.34 -4.22
CA HIS A 136 14.97 -0.02 -5.42
C HIS A 136 14.98 1.11 -6.48
N ILE A 137 14.90 2.38 -6.05
CA ILE A 137 14.75 3.52 -6.94
C ILE A 137 16.10 3.95 -7.51
N GLU A 138 17.11 4.12 -6.66
CA GLU A 138 18.41 4.69 -7.03
C GLU A 138 19.41 3.60 -7.43
N GLU A 139 19.54 2.56 -6.60
CA GLU A 139 20.51 1.48 -6.81
C GLU A 139 19.98 0.37 -7.72
N LYS A 140 18.71 0.41 -8.10
CA LYS A 140 18.04 -0.56 -8.98
C LYS A 140 18.19 -2.01 -8.51
N ARG A 141 18.18 -2.22 -7.20
CA ARG A 141 18.27 -3.55 -6.58
C ARG A 141 17.32 -3.71 -5.41
N CYS A 142 16.87 -4.92 -5.17
CA CYS A 142 16.14 -5.29 -3.96
C CYS A 142 17.14 -5.69 -2.86
N PRO A 143 17.17 -5.05 -1.69
CA PRO A 143 18.12 -5.37 -0.62
C PRO A 143 18.00 -6.81 -0.11
N THR A 144 16.79 -7.36 -0.09
CA THR A 144 16.52 -8.72 0.40
C THR A 144 16.49 -9.79 -0.70
N GLY A 145 16.46 -9.38 -1.98
CA GLY A 145 16.23 -10.28 -3.11
C GLY A 145 14.78 -10.81 -3.21
N GLY A 146 13.91 -10.47 -2.27
CA GLY A 146 12.53 -10.98 -2.19
C GLY A 146 11.65 -10.56 -3.38
N CYS A 147 11.96 -9.44 -4.02
CA CYS A 147 11.20 -8.95 -5.19
C CYS A 147 11.43 -9.76 -6.47
N ALA A 148 12.43 -10.64 -6.52
CA ALA A 148 12.72 -11.50 -7.66
C ALA A 148 11.86 -12.77 -7.72
N GLY A 149 11.11 -13.07 -6.65
CA GLY A 149 10.26 -14.26 -6.54
C GLY A 149 8.94 -14.16 -7.31
N PRO A 150 8.14 -15.24 -7.33
CA PRO A 150 6.82 -15.23 -7.92
C PRO A 150 5.95 -14.21 -7.19
N ARG A 151 5.50 -13.19 -7.90
CA ARG A 151 4.70 -12.10 -7.34
C ARG A 151 3.27 -12.54 -7.16
N PHE A 152 2.70 -12.22 -6.02
CA PHE A 152 1.26 -12.30 -5.84
C PHE A 152 0.63 -11.25 -6.78
N VAL A 153 0.08 -11.72 -7.87
CA VAL A 153 -0.83 -10.94 -8.71
C VAL A 153 -2.22 -11.44 -8.36
N PRO A 154 -3.13 -10.59 -7.85
CA PRO A 154 -4.51 -10.98 -7.67
C PRO A 154 -5.05 -11.50 -9.01
N LYS A 155 -5.45 -12.77 -9.08
CA LYS A 155 -5.91 -13.40 -10.34
C LYS A 155 -7.20 -12.81 -10.90
N ASN A 156 -7.87 -11.96 -10.13
CA ASN A 156 -9.07 -11.24 -10.51
C ASN A 156 -8.89 -9.76 -10.18
N THR A 157 -8.15 -9.04 -11.02
CA THR A 157 -8.46 -7.64 -11.17
C THR A 157 -9.91 -7.61 -11.64
N ARG A 158 -10.84 -7.13 -10.80
CA ARG A 158 -12.19 -6.83 -11.29
C ARG A 158 -11.97 -5.89 -12.48
N PRO A 159 -12.38 -6.28 -13.69
CA PRO A 159 -12.37 -5.31 -14.78
C PRO A 159 -13.14 -4.10 -14.21
N PHE A 160 -12.58 -2.90 -14.38
CA PHE A 160 -13.32 -1.70 -14.05
C PHE A 160 -14.75 -1.91 -14.53
N ALA A 161 -15.72 -1.54 -13.71
CA ALA A 161 -17.14 -1.67 -14.05
C ALA A 161 -17.52 -0.81 -15.27
N THR A 162 -16.80 -0.99 -16.37
CA THR A 162 -17.22 -0.55 -17.71
C THR A 162 -18.44 -1.32 -18.18
N ASP A 163 -18.71 -2.47 -17.52
CA ASP A 163 -19.85 -3.34 -17.83
C ASP A 163 -21.02 -3.16 -16.86
N PHE A 164 -21.03 -2.09 -16.06
CA PHE A 164 -22.22 -1.74 -15.30
C PHE A 164 -23.30 -1.26 -16.29
N VAL A 165 -24.09 -2.20 -16.78
CA VAL A 165 -25.36 -1.92 -17.43
C VAL A 165 -26.38 -1.66 -16.32
N PRO A 166 -26.91 -0.43 -16.18
CA PRO A 166 -27.97 -0.16 -15.18
C PRO A 166 -29.15 -1.08 -15.46
N GLY A 167 -29.42 -2.00 -14.55
CA GLY A 167 -30.55 -2.95 -14.67
C GLY A 167 -30.15 -4.43 -14.74
N ASP A 168 -28.88 -4.80 -14.82
CA ASP A 168 -28.44 -6.19 -14.74
C ASP A 168 -28.43 -6.66 -13.28
N GLN A 169 -29.49 -7.34 -12.87
CA GLN A 169 -29.63 -7.93 -11.52
C GLN A 169 -28.79 -9.19 -11.31
N ASN A 170 -28.05 -9.67 -12.31
CA ASN A 170 -27.22 -10.87 -12.25
C ASN A 170 -25.73 -10.59 -12.06
N ALA A 171 -25.30 -9.33 -11.94
CA ALA A 171 -23.94 -8.98 -11.58
C ALA A 171 -23.76 -9.05 -10.06
N ARG A 172 -23.57 -10.26 -9.51
CA ARG A 172 -23.10 -10.53 -8.14
C ARG A 172 -21.79 -11.28 -8.19
#